data_03643931a2b29516d44b772a6066e803
#
_entry.id   03643931a2b29516d44b772a6066e803
#
_cell.length_a   1.000
_cell.length_b   1.000
_cell.length_c   1.000
_cell.angle_alpha   90.00
_cell.angle_beta   90.00
_cell.angle_gamma   90.00
#
_symmetry.space_group_name_H-M   'P 1'
#
loop_
_entity.id
_entity.type
_entity.pdbx_description
1 polymer ?
#
loop_
_entity_poly.entity_id
_entity_poly.type
_entity_poly.pdbx_seq_one_letter_code
_entity_poly.pdbx_strand_id
1 'polypeptide(L)'
;MEHGKENTHRVNHDDYDENDEPSEISLINLRVLFVDCLKGAKKLWYLGVIFVIIGALVTMYVSQRGYIAMYSSSATFSMSSLVSNGSYSYYYSSSVSSSMETAFPYIISSPVMKNILKEELGVDYINGTYTAEATPSTNLFTITVKSNSPDDAYNILNAILNCYSKVADYVIGETQIEYVTMPEKSTMPTTTSTIVRDTAVGAAGGIALWCFVILLYAFTRNTVRSEDDIEEKLGQQCIAEIPFVKRRKNEQNDLLAINRHLSLYSEAYRTLRTRLTTESEKSGNRVYAITSTLSGEGKSTVSFNLAYTLASSGKRVALVDLDLKRKTLQGMLFPEEKELPGISDVVEGKVTLVNTFKKYKHNNLHVYCAGSGSDFTVAKYSKVFKDLRELYDFVIVDCPPGGIVSDAISVTQLCDGVLFVVKQDKATVRQIHDAMENLFYSRSQITGFIFNCVKADYKNYGGYYYGGYKYGSYKYGSYRYSSYKYGKYGYYSKYNKYGNYGYGNSYGNNYGYGGEKGYGYGQDYGYGYGGKDAEIKSDDTESD
;
A
#
# COMPACT_ATOMS: atom_id res chain seq x y z
N MET A 1 -20.68 -56.73 -48.58
CA MET A 1 -21.70 -55.90 -49.22
C MET A 1 -22.43 -55.19 -48.12
N GLU A 2 -22.17 -53.97 -47.99
CA GLU A 2 -23.00 -52.78 -47.85
C GLU A 2 -22.25 -51.66 -47.11
N HIS A 3 -22.25 -50.56 -47.83
CA HIS A 3 -21.59 -49.31 -47.44
C HIS A 3 -22.42 -48.57 -46.38
N GLY A 4 -21.78 -48.11 -45.31
CA GLY A 4 -22.30 -47.11 -44.38
C GLY A 4 -21.49 -45.82 -44.49
N LYS A 5 -22.19 -44.75 -44.87
CA LYS A 5 -21.66 -43.39 -45.09
C LYS A 5 -21.26 -42.71 -43.79
N GLU A 6 -20.04 -42.18 -43.79
CA GLU A 6 -19.56 -41.18 -42.83
C GLU A 6 -20.29 -39.85 -43.07
N ASN A 7 -20.90 -39.32 -42.01
CA ASN A 7 -21.36 -37.92 -41.93
C ASN A 7 -20.40 -37.15 -41.05
N THR A 8 -19.55 -36.36 -41.71
CA THR A 8 -18.72 -35.35 -41.07
C THR A 8 -19.55 -34.12 -40.71
N HIS A 9 -19.84 -33.90 -39.44
CA HIS A 9 -20.33 -32.63 -38.94
C HIS A 9 -19.13 -31.71 -38.69
N ARG A 10 -19.00 -30.65 -39.50
CA ARG A 10 -18.17 -29.48 -39.24
C ARG A 10 -18.73 -28.75 -38.02
N VAL A 11 -17.94 -28.65 -36.98
CA VAL A 11 -18.17 -27.73 -35.88
C VAL A 11 -17.61 -26.36 -36.27
N ASN A 12 -18.47 -25.37 -36.36
CA ASN A 12 -18.12 -23.96 -36.55
C ASN A 12 -17.40 -23.48 -35.27
N HIS A 13 -16.17 -23.09 -35.44
CA HIS A 13 -15.42 -22.23 -34.54
C HIS A 13 -15.75 -20.79 -34.95
N ASP A 14 -16.58 -20.11 -34.15
CA ASP A 14 -16.64 -18.66 -34.06
C ASP A 14 -17.76 -18.32 -33.08
N ASP A 15 -17.36 -18.04 -31.84
CA ASP A 15 -18.04 -17.18 -30.86
C ASP A 15 -17.12 -17.11 -29.61
N TYR A 16 -16.01 -16.38 -29.74
CA TYR A 16 -15.36 -15.80 -28.59
C TYR A 16 -16.04 -14.45 -28.35
N ASP A 17 -16.93 -14.41 -27.39
CA ASP A 17 -17.43 -13.16 -26.81
C ASP A 17 -16.28 -12.41 -26.17
N GLU A 18 -15.80 -11.42 -26.86
CA GLU A 18 -14.80 -10.44 -26.45
C GLU A 18 -15.49 -9.33 -25.63
N ASN A 19 -16.06 -9.69 -24.48
CA ASN A 19 -16.55 -8.75 -23.46
C ASN A 19 -16.25 -9.28 -22.06
N ASP A 20 -14.98 -9.56 -21.78
CA ASP A 20 -14.49 -9.60 -20.41
C ASP A 20 -14.37 -8.15 -19.90
N GLU A 21 -15.47 -7.64 -19.34
CA GLU A 21 -15.39 -6.51 -18.44
C GLU A 21 -14.32 -6.83 -17.37
N PRO A 22 -13.38 -5.92 -17.08
CA PRO A 22 -12.37 -6.18 -16.06
C PRO A 22 -13.10 -6.43 -14.75
N SER A 23 -13.05 -7.68 -14.31
CA SER A 23 -13.76 -8.16 -13.12
C SER A 23 -13.56 -7.18 -11.95
N GLU A 24 -14.61 -6.88 -11.20
CA GLU A 24 -14.58 -6.00 -10.00
C GLU A 24 -13.44 -6.38 -9.03
N ILE A 25 -12.96 -7.59 -9.08
CA ILE A 25 -11.81 -8.13 -8.35
C ILE A 25 -10.52 -7.33 -8.63
N SER A 26 -10.31 -6.84 -9.87
CA SER A 26 -9.10 -6.09 -10.22
C SER A 26 -9.05 -4.69 -9.58
N LEU A 27 -10.19 -3.99 -9.47
CA LEU A 27 -10.29 -2.67 -8.85
C LEU A 27 -10.15 -2.74 -7.32
N ILE A 28 -10.66 -3.79 -6.70
CA ILE A 28 -10.53 -4.08 -5.28
C ILE A 28 -9.04 -4.27 -4.91
N ASN A 29 -8.32 -5.05 -5.71
CA ASN A 29 -6.90 -5.28 -5.50
C ASN A 29 -6.05 -4.00 -5.58
N LEU A 30 -6.37 -3.08 -6.50
CA LEU A 30 -5.62 -1.83 -6.68
C LEU A 30 -5.73 -0.89 -5.47
N ARG A 31 -6.92 -0.75 -4.89
CA ARG A 31 -7.15 0.09 -3.71
C ARG A 31 -6.49 -0.50 -2.46
N VAL A 32 -6.54 -1.81 -2.32
CA VAL A 32 -5.85 -2.54 -1.26
C VAL A 32 -4.34 -2.32 -1.37
N LEU A 33 -3.79 -2.47 -2.58
CA LEU A 33 -2.38 -2.20 -2.87
C LEU A 33 -1.99 -0.76 -2.50
N PHE A 34 -2.83 0.22 -2.85
CA PHE A 34 -2.59 1.63 -2.50
C PHE A 34 -2.55 1.86 -0.99
N VAL A 35 -3.49 1.27 -0.23
CA VAL A 35 -3.50 1.35 1.25
C VAL A 35 -2.25 0.70 1.84
N ASP A 36 -1.77 -0.41 1.29
CA ASP A 36 -0.54 -1.06 1.74
C ASP A 36 0.71 -0.26 1.41
N CYS A 37 0.73 0.41 0.25
CA CYS A 37 1.78 1.36 -0.09
C CYS A 37 1.82 2.52 0.92
N LEU A 38 0.67 3.09 1.33
CA LEU A 38 0.63 4.14 2.36
C LEU A 38 1.14 3.64 3.72
N LYS A 39 0.80 2.41 4.11
CA LYS A 39 1.32 1.80 5.35
C LYS A 39 2.82 1.53 5.25
N GLY A 40 3.28 1.05 4.08
CA GLY A 40 4.69 0.87 3.75
C GLY A 40 5.47 2.18 3.85
N ALA A 41 4.95 3.24 3.23
CA ALA A 41 5.52 4.58 3.28
C ALA A 41 5.66 5.10 4.72
N LYS A 42 4.61 4.94 5.54
CA LYS A 42 4.65 5.33 6.96
C LYS A 42 5.64 4.52 7.78
N LYS A 43 5.85 3.25 7.46
CA LYS A 43 6.79 2.37 8.18
C LYS A 43 8.23 2.57 7.72
N LEU A 44 8.45 2.79 6.42
CA LEU A 44 9.77 2.85 5.76
C LEU A 44 10.15 4.28 5.33
N TRP A 45 9.57 5.31 5.95
CA TRP A 45 9.82 6.71 5.58
C TRP A 45 11.29 7.11 5.68
N TYR A 46 11.99 6.56 6.68
CA TYR A 46 13.41 6.82 6.91
C TYR A 46 14.31 6.32 5.75
N LEU A 47 13.94 5.20 5.10
CA LEU A 47 14.63 4.73 3.90
C LEU A 47 14.47 5.71 2.74
N GLY A 48 13.29 6.34 2.61
CA GLY A 48 13.07 7.38 1.60
C GLY A 48 14.03 8.55 1.75
N VAL A 49 14.20 9.04 2.96
CA VAL A 49 15.16 10.12 3.24
C VAL A 49 16.59 9.70 2.90
N ILE A 50 16.99 8.47 3.27
CA ILE A 50 18.32 7.93 2.97
C ILE A 50 18.55 7.84 1.45
N PHE A 51 17.61 7.29 0.69
CA PHE A 51 17.76 7.14 -0.76
C PHE A 51 17.81 8.49 -1.49
N VAL A 52 17.02 9.47 -1.06
CA VAL A 52 17.05 10.83 -1.61
C VAL A 52 18.41 11.49 -1.37
N ILE A 53 18.94 11.39 -0.15
CA ILE A 53 20.26 11.96 0.18
C ILE A 53 21.36 11.27 -0.61
N ILE A 54 21.38 9.94 -0.66
CA ILE A 54 22.40 9.19 -1.40
C ILE A 54 22.31 9.52 -2.90
N GLY A 55 21.10 9.52 -3.49
CA GLY A 55 20.92 9.85 -4.90
C GLY A 55 21.42 11.25 -5.23
N ALA A 56 21.09 12.25 -4.40
CA ALA A 56 21.54 13.61 -4.56
C ALA A 56 23.08 13.75 -4.45
N LEU A 57 23.69 13.12 -3.45
CA LEU A 57 25.14 13.18 -3.24
C LEU A 57 25.93 12.51 -4.38
N VAL A 58 25.46 11.35 -4.85
CA VAL A 58 26.11 10.65 -5.96
C VAL A 58 26.08 11.50 -7.24
N THR A 59 24.92 12.01 -7.61
CA THR A 59 24.81 12.83 -8.83
C THR A 59 25.52 14.17 -8.70
N MET A 60 25.49 14.81 -7.53
CA MET A 60 26.28 16.02 -7.24
C MET A 60 27.77 15.75 -7.42
N TYR A 61 28.30 14.66 -6.87
CA TYR A 61 29.70 14.29 -6.98
C TYR A 61 30.12 14.02 -8.44
N VAL A 62 29.29 13.28 -9.19
CA VAL A 62 29.52 13.01 -10.61
C VAL A 62 29.48 14.28 -11.43
N SER A 63 28.49 15.16 -11.19
CA SER A 63 28.35 16.43 -11.90
C SER A 63 29.50 17.38 -11.63
N GLN A 64 30.02 17.45 -10.39
CA GLN A 64 31.18 18.26 -10.05
C GLN A 64 32.44 17.81 -10.79
N ARG A 65 32.65 16.50 -10.93
CA ARG A 65 33.82 15.97 -11.67
C ARG A 65 33.72 16.18 -13.17
N GLY A 66 32.52 16.25 -13.72
CA GLY A 66 32.27 16.44 -15.15
C GLY A 66 32.19 17.92 -15.57
N TYR A 67 32.15 18.86 -14.63
CA TYR A 67 32.00 20.27 -14.94
C TYR A 67 33.34 20.86 -15.40
N ILE A 68 33.38 21.30 -16.66
CA ILE A 68 34.48 22.08 -17.23
C ILE A 68 33.96 23.50 -17.52
N ALA A 69 34.51 24.48 -16.80
CA ALA A 69 34.21 25.89 -17.06
C ALA A 69 34.72 26.27 -18.43
N MET A 70 33.87 26.77 -19.31
CA MET A 70 34.26 27.29 -20.62
C MET A 70 34.08 28.79 -20.62
N TYR A 71 35.10 29.47 -21.06
CA TYR A 71 35.14 30.92 -21.22
C TYR A 71 35.04 31.29 -22.70
N SER A 72 34.35 32.38 -23.04
CA SER A 72 34.15 32.80 -24.41
C SER A 72 34.70 34.21 -24.58
N SER A 73 35.53 34.41 -25.60
CA SER A 73 35.95 35.71 -26.06
C SER A 73 35.46 35.93 -27.49
N SER A 74 34.91 37.06 -27.79
CA SER A 74 34.39 37.38 -29.14
C SER A 74 34.79 38.76 -29.59
N ALA A 75 34.95 38.91 -30.89
CA ALA A 75 35.15 40.20 -31.54
C ALA A 75 34.25 40.32 -32.77
N THR A 76 33.62 41.46 -32.92
CA THR A 76 32.83 41.78 -34.10
C THR A 76 33.49 42.95 -34.84
N PHE A 77 33.64 42.83 -36.13
CA PHE A 77 34.29 43.81 -36.98
C PHE A 77 33.61 43.90 -38.36
N SER A 78 33.82 45.01 -38.99
CA SER A 78 33.46 45.19 -40.39
C SER A 78 34.71 45.07 -41.29
N MET A 79 34.52 44.59 -42.50
CA MET A 79 35.59 44.51 -43.48
C MET A 79 35.34 45.46 -44.65
N SER A 80 36.40 46.12 -45.09
CA SER A 80 36.41 46.87 -46.32
C SER A 80 37.45 46.28 -47.28
N SER A 81 37.15 46.30 -48.58
CA SER A 81 38.09 45.87 -49.61
C SER A 81 38.68 47.09 -50.39
N LEU A 82 39.89 46.93 -50.87
CA LEU A 82 40.51 47.91 -51.70
C LEU A 82 39.82 47.98 -53.06
N VAL A 83 39.33 49.15 -53.43
CA VAL A 83 38.77 49.38 -54.77
C VAL A 83 39.88 49.88 -55.75
N SER A 84 39.75 49.55 -57.04
CA SER A 84 40.77 49.77 -58.10
C SER A 84 41.29 51.20 -58.23
N ASN A 85 40.75 52.21 -57.52
CA ASN A 85 41.19 53.58 -57.45
C ASN A 85 42.08 53.90 -56.23
N GLY A 86 42.54 52.92 -55.47
CA GLY A 86 43.37 53.16 -54.28
C GLY A 86 42.68 53.69 -53.05
N SER A 87 41.31 53.65 -52.99
CA SER A 87 40.53 54.06 -51.83
C SER A 87 39.80 52.83 -51.28
N TYR A 88 39.73 52.69 -49.95
CA TYR A 88 38.90 51.66 -49.30
C TYR A 88 37.42 52.03 -49.37
N SER A 89 36.58 51.18 -49.82
CA SER A 89 35.13 51.39 -49.90
C SER A 89 34.37 50.41 -49.01
N TYR A 90 33.43 50.90 -48.21
CA TYR A 90 32.48 50.16 -47.42
C TYR A 90 31.23 49.76 -48.24
N TYR A 91 31.09 50.22 -49.47
CA TYR A 91 29.99 49.87 -50.36
C TYR A 91 30.33 48.58 -51.11
N TYR A 92 29.77 47.46 -50.63
CA TYR A 92 29.86 46.20 -51.34
C TYR A 92 28.79 46.14 -52.43
N SER A 93 29.19 45.66 -53.58
CA SER A 93 28.20 45.07 -54.50
C SER A 93 27.60 43.80 -53.78
N SER A 94 26.34 43.55 -53.96
CA SER A 94 25.66 42.39 -53.32
C SER A 94 26.37 41.06 -53.61
N SER A 95 27.07 40.94 -54.71
CA SER A 95 27.83 39.76 -55.12
C SER A 95 29.11 39.56 -54.30
N VAL A 96 29.82 40.66 -53.93
CA VAL A 96 31.04 40.60 -53.10
C VAL A 96 30.68 40.28 -51.64
N SER A 97 29.64 40.91 -51.14
CA SER A 97 29.13 40.65 -49.78
C SER A 97 28.73 39.19 -49.61
N SER A 98 28.01 38.60 -50.55
CA SER A 98 27.58 37.20 -50.47
C SER A 98 28.76 36.21 -50.61
N SER A 99 29.76 36.56 -51.37
CA SER A 99 31.02 35.77 -51.49
C SER A 99 31.80 35.79 -50.19
N MET A 100 31.92 36.94 -49.54
CA MET A 100 32.59 37.07 -48.23
C MET A 100 31.82 36.39 -47.11
N GLU A 101 30.50 36.49 -47.12
CA GLU A 101 29.62 35.80 -46.16
C GLU A 101 29.89 34.28 -46.12
N THR A 102 30.14 33.68 -47.29
CA THR A 102 30.44 32.26 -47.41
C THR A 102 31.92 31.94 -47.16
N ALA A 103 32.83 32.77 -47.69
CA ALA A 103 34.27 32.52 -47.62
C ALA A 103 34.89 32.72 -46.24
N PHE A 104 34.39 33.70 -45.49
CA PHE A 104 34.97 34.08 -44.18
C PHE A 104 34.90 32.91 -43.14
N PRO A 105 33.78 32.26 -42.86
CA PRO A 105 33.75 31.13 -41.94
C PRO A 105 34.64 29.98 -42.40
N TYR A 106 34.68 29.77 -43.72
CA TYR A 106 35.53 28.71 -44.31
C TYR A 106 37.01 28.99 -44.13
N ILE A 107 37.49 30.23 -44.34
CA ILE A 107 38.88 30.61 -44.16
C ILE A 107 39.29 30.43 -42.70
N ILE A 108 38.49 30.92 -41.75
CA ILE A 108 38.78 30.82 -40.32
C ILE A 108 38.81 29.36 -39.84
N SER A 109 37.91 28.51 -40.35
CA SER A 109 37.90 27.07 -39.99
C SER A 109 38.88 26.18 -40.76
N SER A 110 39.65 26.78 -41.70
CA SER A 110 40.54 26.03 -42.58
C SER A 110 41.71 25.37 -41.84
N PRO A 111 42.21 24.23 -42.31
CA PRO A 111 43.44 23.61 -41.77
C PRO A 111 44.67 24.54 -41.87
N VAL A 112 44.72 25.42 -42.88
CA VAL A 112 45.77 26.39 -43.08
C VAL A 112 45.80 27.39 -41.94
N MET A 113 44.63 27.98 -41.58
CA MET A 113 44.49 28.87 -40.45
C MET A 113 44.87 28.22 -39.14
N LYS A 114 44.46 26.98 -38.94
CA LYS A 114 44.83 26.18 -37.76
C LYS A 114 46.35 25.99 -37.59
N ASN A 115 47.06 25.74 -38.67
CA ASN A 115 48.53 25.60 -38.66
C ASN A 115 49.24 26.91 -38.35
N ILE A 116 48.78 28.02 -38.97
CA ILE A 116 49.31 29.36 -38.73
C ILE A 116 49.09 29.77 -37.28
N LEU A 117 47.91 29.46 -36.73
CA LEU A 117 47.59 29.74 -35.31
C LEU A 117 48.48 28.97 -34.34
N LYS A 118 48.81 27.71 -34.65
CA LYS A 118 49.73 26.92 -33.83
C LYS A 118 51.13 27.53 -33.80
N GLU A 119 51.59 28.00 -34.96
CA GLU A 119 52.89 28.66 -35.11
C GLU A 119 52.92 29.99 -34.39
N GLU A 120 51.90 30.82 -34.55
CA GLU A 120 51.79 32.15 -33.91
C GLU A 120 51.68 32.05 -32.37
N LEU A 121 50.94 31.07 -31.89
CA LEU A 121 50.79 30.81 -30.45
C LEU A 121 51.95 30.02 -29.83
N GLY A 122 52.83 29.44 -30.65
CA GLY A 122 53.95 28.62 -30.20
C GLY A 122 53.51 27.32 -29.51
N VAL A 123 52.38 26.71 -29.95
CA VAL A 123 51.79 25.52 -29.31
C VAL A 123 51.54 24.43 -30.33
N ASP A 124 51.73 23.17 -29.90
CA ASP A 124 51.39 22.02 -30.73
C ASP A 124 49.88 21.75 -30.80
N TYR A 125 49.16 22.20 -29.80
CA TYR A 125 47.70 22.00 -29.68
C TYR A 125 46.98 23.28 -29.23
N ILE A 126 45.91 23.66 -29.94
CA ILE A 126 45.09 24.81 -29.60
C ILE A 126 44.07 24.35 -28.55
N ASN A 127 44.18 24.93 -27.34
CA ASN A 127 43.29 24.64 -26.23
C ASN A 127 42.00 25.45 -26.34
N GLY A 128 41.15 25.14 -27.30
CA GLY A 128 39.88 25.83 -27.53
C GLY A 128 39.26 25.50 -28.87
N THR A 129 38.04 25.96 -29.03
CA THR A 129 37.29 25.90 -30.29
C THR A 129 36.98 27.34 -30.72
N TYR A 130 37.04 27.60 -32.01
CA TYR A 130 36.68 28.88 -32.56
C TYR A 130 35.67 28.71 -33.69
N THR A 131 34.75 29.66 -33.79
CA THR A 131 33.71 29.78 -34.82
C THR A 131 33.74 31.18 -35.39
N ALA A 132 33.48 31.29 -36.67
CA ALA A 132 33.32 32.56 -37.37
C ALA A 132 31.92 32.58 -37.99
N GLU A 133 31.23 33.70 -37.83
CA GLU A 133 29.89 33.91 -38.37
C GLU A 133 29.86 35.23 -39.11
N ALA A 134 29.23 35.25 -40.27
CA ALA A 134 28.93 36.46 -41.00
C ALA A 134 27.47 36.84 -40.79
N THR A 135 27.17 38.09 -40.51
CA THR A 135 25.77 38.53 -40.37
C THR A 135 25.19 38.75 -41.77
N PRO A 136 24.13 38.00 -42.13
CA PRO A 136 23.55 38.05 -43.49
C PRO A 136 23.20 39.47 -43.95
N SER A 137 23.52 39.77 -45.22
CA SER A 137 23.26 41.07 -45.86
C SER A 137 23.95 42.28 -45.19
N THR A 138 25.01 42.02 -44.43
CA THR A 138 25.85 43.06 -43.82
C THR A 138 27.32 42.78 -44.11
N ASN A 139 28.21 43.75 -43.74
CA ASN A 139 29.65 43.54 -43.76
C ASN A 139 30.22 43.25 -42.36
N LEU A 140 29.36 42.75 -41.44
CA LEU A 140 29.73 42.46 -40.07
C LEU A 140 30.08 40.97 -39.92
N PHE A 141 31.21 40.74 -39.31
CA PHE A 141 31.76 39.41 -39.05
C PHE A 141 32.06 39.28 -37.58
N THR A 142 31.71 38.13 -37.00
CA THR A 142 31.95 37.85 -35.60
C THR A 142 32.80 36.59 -35.47
N ILE A 143 33.88 36.66 -34.72
CA ILE A 143 34.65 35.50 -34.32
C ILE A 143 34.39 35.25 -32.84
N THR A 144 34.07 34.00 -32.49
CA THR A 144 33.87 33.57 -31.12
C THR A 144 34.82 32.42 -30.81
N VAL A 145 35.61 32.57 -29.76
CA VAL A 145 36.53 31.56 -29.27
C VAL A 145 36.06 31.05 -27.91
N LYS A 146 36.01 29.75 -27.71
CA LYS A 146 35.67 29.10 -26.43
C LYS A 146 36.83 28.24 -25.97
N SER A 147 37.28 28.43 -24.72
CA SER A 147 38.35 27.68 -24.09
C SER A 147 38.05 27.39 -22.61
N ASN A 148 38.74 26.45 -22.02
CA ASN A 148 38.68 26.19 -20.58
C ASN A 148 39.48 27.21 -19.74
N SER A 149 40.23 28.10 -20.40
CA SER A 149 40.96 29.20 -19.80
C SER A 149 40.53 30.53 -20.41
N PRO A 150 40.27 31.57 -19.60
CA PRO A 150 39.96 32.91 -20.13
C PRO A 150 41.13 33.55 -20.88
N ASP A 151 42.36 33.23 -20.47
CA ASP A 151 43.56 33.71 -21.15
C ASP A 151 43.73 33.04 -22.52
N ASP A 152 43.50 31.73 -22.60
CA ASP A 152 43.59 31.02 -23.88
C ASP A 152 42.53 31.49 -24.87
N ALA A 153 41.29 31.70 -24.40
CA ALA A 153 40.21 32.21 -25.27
C ALA A 153 40.55 33.57 -25.85
N TYR A 154 41.11 34.46 -25.03
CA TYR A 154 41.54 35.81 -25.45
C TYR A 154 42.76 35.75 -26.38
N ASN A 155 43.78 34.98 -26.03
CA ASN A 155 45.01 34.86 -26.83
C ASN A 155 44.76 34.23 -28.21
N ILE A 156 43.93 33.19 -28.26
CA ILE A 156 43.53 32.55 -29.53
C ILE A 156 42.76 33.54 -30.40
N LEU A 157 41.85 34.30 -29.83
CA LEU A 157 41.09 35.29 -30.59
C LEU A 157 42.00 36.38 -31.17
N ASN A 158 42.92 36.93 -30.37
CA ASN A 158 43.89 37.88 -30.85
C ASN A 158 44.84 37.31 -31.95
N ALA A 159 45.31 36.09 -31.77
CA ALA A 159 46.12 35.40 -32.78
C ALA A 159 45.34 35.23 -34.10
N ILE A 160 44.03 34.86 -34.03
CA ILE A 160 43.19 34.79 -35.23
C ILE A 160 43.11 36.12 -35.94
N LEU A 161 42.85 37.19 -35.18
CA LEU A 161 42.73 38.55 -35.74
C LEU A 161 44.05 39.03 -36.36
N ASN A 162 45.19 38.74 -35.73
CA ASN A 162 46.50 39.12 -36.24
C ASN A 162 46.90 38.32 -37.48
N CYS A 163 46.52 37.06 -37.56
CA CYS A 163 46.90 36.18 -38.67
C CYS A 163 45.87 36.19 -39.82
N TYR A 164 44.70 36.74 -39.59
CA TYR A 164 43.62 36.75 -40.58
C TYR A 164 44.07 37.30 -41.93
N SER A 165 44.71 38.47 -41.95
CA SER A 165 45.14 39.13 -43.19
C SER A 165 46.06 38.22 -44.01
N LYS A 166 46.96 37.47 -43.36
CA LYS A 166 47.89 36.53 -44.03
C LYS A 166 47.19 35.44 -44.84
N VAL A 167 45.99 35.07 -44.43
CA VAL A 167 45.18 34.00 -45.09
C VAL A 167 44.16 34.62 -46.02
N ALA A 168 43.55 35.73 -45.64
CA ALA A 168 42.51 36.43 -46.39
C ALA A 168 43.06 36.99 -47.71
N ASP A 169 44.26 37.53 -47.71
CA ASP A 169 44.91 38.12 -48.90
C ASP A 169 44.99 37.14 -50.08
N TYR A 170 45.16 35.85 -49.80
CA TYR A 170 45.20 34.82 -50.86
C TYR A 170 43.84 34.48 -51.43
N VAL A 171 42.75 34.71 -50.69
CA VAL A 171 41.38 34.27 -51.06
C VAL A 171 40.51 35.42 -51.50
N ILE A 172 40.61 36.54 -50.83
CA ILE A 172 39.68 37.66 -50.96
C ILE A 172 40.40 38.94 -51.49
N GLY A 173 41.72 38.99 -51.35
CA GLY A 173 42.54 40.19 -51.66
C GLY A 173 42.74 41.08 -50.43
N GLU A 174 43.44 42.22 -50.61
CA GLU A 174 43.74 43.12 -49.52
C GLU A 174 42.45 43.63 -48.86
N THR A 175 42.30 43.36 -47.56
CA THR A 175 41.16 43.74 -46.73
C THR A 175 41.61 44.55 -45.52
N GLN A 176 40.82 45.56 -45.12
CA GLN A 176 41.01 46.27 -43.88
C GLN A 176 39.88 45.98 -42.91
N ILE A 177 40.25 45.73 -41.65
CA ILE A 177 39.32 45.41 -40.56
C ILE A 177 39.09 46.63 -39.71
N GLU A 178 37.82 46.96 -39.43
CA GLU A 178 37.41 48.00 -38.48
C GLU A 178 36.58 47.38 -37.37
N TYR A 179 37.08 47.49 -36.14
CA TYR A 179 36.43 46.83 -34.99
C TYR A 179 35.16 47.56 -34.55
N VAL A 180 34.06 46.82 -34.44
CA VAL A 180 32.81 47.24 -33.81
C VAL A 180 32.85 46.89 -32.33
N THR A 181 33.32 45.68 -32.01
CA THR A 181 33.61 45.24 -30.64
C THR A 181 35.02 44.69 -30.57
N MET A 182 35.83 45.22 -29.64
CA MET A 182 37.18 44.69 -29.43
C MET A 182 37.19 43.40 -28.62
N PRO A 183 38.21 42.55 -28.78
CA PRO A 183 38.40 41.37 -27.97
C PRO A 183 38.47 41.74 -26.49
N GLU A 184 37.62 41.10 -25.67
CA GLU A 184 37.68 41.25 -24.22
C GLU A 184 37.93 39.91 -23.56
N LYS A 185 38.72 39.94 -22.47
CA LYS A 185 38.96 38.75 -21.64
C LYS A 185 37.72 38.47 -20.81
N SER A 186 37.12 37.32 -21.01
CA SER A 186 35.95 36.89 -20.24
C SER A 186 36.31 36.70 -18.77
N THR A 187 35.55 37.34 -17.89
CA THR A 187 35.70 37.18 -16.42
C THR A 187 34.81 36.09 -15.83
N MET A 188 33.80 35.66 -16.57
CA MET A 188 32.84 34.65 -16.13
C MET A 188 32.72 33.50 -17.14
N PRO A 189 32.56 32.25 -16.67
CA PRO A 189 32.35 31.15 -17.58
C PRO A 189 30.99 31.26 -18.27
N THR A 190 30.98 30.93 -19.55
CA THR A 190 29.75 30.90 -20.36
C THR A 190 28.92 29.66 -20.12
N THR A 191 29.56 28.56 -19.66
CA THR A 191 28.84 27.33 -19.30
C THR A 191 28.17 27.49 -17.95
N THR A 192 26.85 27.28 -17.91
CA THR A 192 26.11 27.21 -16.65
C THR A 192 26.35 25.88 -15.97
N SER A 193 26.57 25.90 -14.66
CA SER A 193 26.71 24.67 -13.86
C SER A 193 25.39 23.91 -13.86
N THR A 194 25.42 22.65 -14.25
CA THR A 194 24.26 21.74 -14.21
C THR A 194 24.10 21.04 -12.85
N ILE A 195 24.96 21.34 -11.87
CA ILE A 195 25.01 20.66 -10.56
C ILE A 195 23.64 20.64 -9.89
N VAL A 196 22.92 21.76 -9.88
CA VAL A 196 21.58 21.85 -9.24
C VAL A 196 20.57 20.95 -9.95
N ARG A 197 20.55 20.97 -11.28
CA ARG A 197 19.66 20.12 -12.07
C ARG A 197 19.98 18.64 -11.86
N ASP A 198 21.24 18.27 -11.93
CA ASP A 198 21.68 16.88 -11.82
C ASP A 198 21.48 16.33 -10.40
N THR A 199 21.69 17.17 -9.38
CA THR A 199 21.35 16.85 -7.99
C THR A 199 19.84 16.61 -7.81
N ALA A 200 19.00 17.43 -8.43
CA ALA A 200 17.55 17.24 -8.41
C ALA A 200 17.11 15.95 -9.10
N VAL A 201 17.74 15.60 -10.23
CA VAL A 201 17.51 14.30 -10.93
C VAL A 201 17.90 13.13 -10.04
N GLY A 202 19.04 13.22 -9.34
CA GLY A 202 19.46 12.18 -8.41
C GLY A 202 18.51 12.02 -7.22
N ALA A 203 18.01 13.13 -6.67
CA ALA A 203 17.00 13.10 -5.62
C ALA A 203 15.69 12.44 -6.10
N ALA A 204 15.24 12.77 -7.31
CA ALA A 204 14.06 12.14 -7.92
C ALA A 204 14.25 10.63 -8.15
N GLY A 205 15.45 10.21 -8.58
CA GLY A 205 15.82 8.80 -8.68
C GLY A 205 15.75 8.07 -7.34
N GLY A 206 16.21 8.72 -6.25
CA GLY A 206 16.09 8.21 -4.89
C GLY A 206 14.64 8.02 -4.45
N ILE A 207 13.74 8.96 -4.78
CA ILE A 207 12.30 8.83 -4.53
C ILE A 207 11.71 7.65 -5.31
N ALA A 208 12.06 7.51 -6.59
CA ALA A 208 11.58 6.40 -7.42
C ALA A 208 12.01 5.03 -6.86
N LEU A 209 13.25 4.90 -6.41
CA LEU A 209 13.73 3.69 -5.76
C LEU A 209 12.97 3.39 -4.46
N TRP A 210 12.71 4.41 -3.64
CA TRP A 210 11.90 4.27 -2.43
C TRP A 210 10.48 3.81 -2.74
N CYS A 211 9.82 4.40 -3.75
CA CYS A 211 8.49 3.98 -4.20
C CYS A 211 8.50 2.51 -4.65
N PHE A 212 9.54 2.08 -5.35
CA PHE A 212 9.71 0.69 -5.76
C PHE A 212 9.82 -0.26 -4.56
N VAL A 213 10.61 0.09 -3.54
CA VAL A 213 10.74 -0.70 -2.31
C VAL A 213 9.40 -0.79 -1.56
N ILE A 214 8.62 0.32 -1.50
CA ILE A 214 7.27 0.32 -0.92
C ILE A 214 6.34 -0.62 -1.68
N LEU A 215 6.40 -0.60 -3.00
CA LEU A 215 5.58 -1.46 -3.85
C LEU A 215 5.90 -2.95 -3.60
N LEU A 216 7.16 -3.31 -3.54
CA LEU A 216 7.59 -4.66 -3.16
C LEU A 216 7.09 -5.06 -1.78
N TYR A 217 7.21 -4.15 -0.79
CA TYR A 217 6.66 -4.38 0.55
C TYR A 217 5.15 -4.62 0.53
N ALA A 218 4.39 -3.85 -0.27
CA ALA A 218 2.95 -4.01 -0.39
C ALA A 218 2.56 -5.37 -1.00
N PHE A 219 3.28 -5.85 -2.00
CA PHE A 219 3.06 -7.17 -2.61
C PHE A 219 3.36 -8.36 -1.69
N THR A 220 4.34 -8.21 -0.80
CA THR A 220 4.69 -9.29 0.14
C THR A 220 3.71 -9.39 1.31
N ARG A 221 2.76 -8.45 1.43
CA ARG A 221 1.85 -8.35 2.55
C ARG A 221 0.55 -9.11 2.31
N ASN A 222 0.53 -10.38 2.73
CA ASN A 222 -0.66 -11.24 2.66
C ASN A 222 -1.28 -11.37 4.06
N THR A 223 -2.20 -10.43 4.42
CA THR A 223 -2.92 -10.41 5.71
C THR A 223 -4.42 -10.57 5.48
N VAL A 224 -5.15 -11.02 6.51
CA VAL A 224 -6.62 -11.12 6.50
C VAL A 224 -7.22 -9.73 6.72
N ARG A 225 -8.11 -9.29 5.83
CA ARG A 225 -8.66 -7.94 5.80
C ARG A 225 -10.18 -7.86 5.82
N SER A 226 -10.84 -8.92 5.37
CA SER A 226 -12.30 -9.05 5.34
C SER A 226 -12.73 -10.39 5.95
N GLU A 227 -14.02 -10.51 6.19
CA GLU A 227 -14.64 -11.78 6.59
C GLU A 227 -14.47 -12.84 5.49
N ASP A 228 -14.66 -12.45 4.23
CA ASP A 228 -14.49 -13.32 3.06
C ASP A 228 -13.06 -13.89 2.96
N ASP A 229 -12.04 -13.10 3.35
CA ASP A 229 -10.65 -13.58 3.39
C ASP A 229 -10.45 -14.77 4.34
N ILE A 230 -11.27 -14.87 5.42
CA ILE A 230 -11.20 -16.00 6.36
C ILE A 230 -11.72 -17.26 5.69
N GLU A 231 -12.82 -17.16 4.95
CA GLU A 231 -13.39 -18.29 4.24
C GLU A 231 -12.54 -18.70 3.03
N GLU A 232 -12.16 -17.73 2.21
CA GLU A 232 -11.41 -17.95 0.96
C GLU A 232 -9.97 -18.42 1.22
N LYS A 233 -9.24 -17.74 2.14
CA LYS A 233 -7.81 -17.99 2.37
C LYS A 233 -7.52 -19.01 3.46
N LEU A 234 -8.42 -19.18 4.45
CA LEU A 234 -8.22 -20.08 5.58
C LEU A 234 -9.15 -21.30 5.54
N GLY A 235 -10.18 -21.30 4.68
CA GLY A 235 -11.15 -22.38 4.57
C GLY A 235 -12.00 -22.55 5.84
N GLN A 236 -12.21 -21.46 6.61
CA GLN A 236 -12.84 -21.48 7.92
C GLN A 236 -14.01 -20.49 7.98
N GLN A 237 -15.00 -20.77 8.84
CA GLN A 237 -16.14 -19.88 9.01
C GLN A 237 -15.86 -18.77 10.02
N CYS A 238 -16.21 -17.54 9.66
CA CYS A 238 -16.26 -16.42 10.57
C CYS A 238 -17.58 -16.44 11.35
N ILE A 239 -17.49 -16.61 12.67
CA ILE A 239 -18.66 -16.66 13.56
C ILE A 239 -19.06 -15.30 14.11
N ALA A 240 -18.17 -14.30 14.07
CA ALA A 240 -18.50 -12.94 14.46
C ALA A 240 -17.47 -11.95 13.92
N GLU A 241 -17.97 -10.79 13.52
CA GLU A 241 -17.17 -9.62 13.16
C GLU A 241 -17.31 -8.56 14.25
N ILE A 242 -16.19 -8.18 14.91
CA ILE A 242 -16.18 -7.22 16.00
C ILE A 242 -15.60 -5.90 15.49
N PRO A 243 -16.36 -4.80 15.49
CA PRO A 243 -15.90 -3.52 14.96
C PRO A 243 -14.81 -2.89 15.83
N PHE A 244 -13.91 -2.13 15.19
CA PHE A 244 -12.91 -1.33 15.90
C PHE A 244 -13.58 -0.14 16.61
N VAL A 245 -13.30 0.00 17.89
CA VAL A 245 -13.72 1.13 18.69
C VAL A 245 -12.50 1.89 19.19
N LYS A 246 -12.46 3.20 18.92
CA LYS A 246 -11.41 4.08 19.40
C LYS A 246 -11.64 4.39 20.87
N ARG A 247 -10.69 4.01 21.74
CA ARG A 247 -10.74 4.37 23.17
C ARG A 247 -10.59 5.89 23.34
N ARG A 248 -11.39 6.48 24.20
CA ARG A 248 -11.21 7.85 24.66
C ARG A 248 -10.11 7.89 25.74
N LYS A 249 -9.29 8.93 25.75
CA LYS A 249 -8.08 9.02 26.58
C LYS A 249 -8.33 8.95 28.11
N ASN A 250 -9.57 9.21 28.54
CA ASN A 250 -9.98 9.28 29.96
C ASN A 250 -10.86 8.11 30.41
N GLU A 251 -11.15 7.14 29.56
CA GLU A 251 -11.94 5.96 29.92
C GLU A 251 -10.98 4.85 30.34
N GLN A 252 -10.61 4.85 31.63
CA GLN A 252 -9.98 3.71 32.27
C GLN A 252 -10.99 2.56 32.31
N ASN A 253 -10.67 1.43 31.66
CA ASN A 253 -11.34 0.15 31.78
C ASN A 253 -12.79 0.01 31.26
N ASP A 254 -13.27 0.85 30.36
CA ASP A 254 -14.54 0.58 29.71
C ASP A 254 -14.44 -0.63 28.77
N LEU A 255 -14.77 -1.76 29.35
CA LEU A 255 -14.98 -3.02 28.66
C LEU A 255 -16.31 -2.88 27.91
N LEU A 256 -16.18 -2.62 26.68
CA LEU A 256 -17.08 -1.91 25.79
C LEU A 256 -18.46 -2.56 25.55
N ALA A 257 -18.63 -3.87 25.80
CA ALA A 257 -19.94 -4.52 25.67
C ALA A 257 -20.96 -4.07 26.72
N ILE A 258 -20.50 -3.43 27.80
CA ILE A 258 -21.33 -2.91 28.87
C ILE A 258 -21.85 -1.50 28.54
N ASN A 259 -21.16 -0.79 27.63
CA ASN A 259 -21.45 0.61 27.35
C ASN A 259 -22.58 0.76 26.34
N ARG A 260 -23.75 1.26 26.79
CA ARG A 260 -24.96 1.44 25.97
C ARG A 260 -24.77 2.36 24.75
N HIS A 261 -23.73 3.19 24.75
CA HIS A 261 -23.42 4.10 23.63
C HIS A 261 -22.73 3.41 22.44
N LEU A 262 -22.33 2.14 22.58
CA LEU A 262 -21.66 1.38 21.54
C LEU A 262 -22.53 0.24 20.98
N SER A 263 -23.69 0.61 20.43
CA SER A 263 -24.71 -0.34 19.98
C SER A 263 -24.19 -1.43 19.02
N LEU A 264 -23.39 -1.05 18.02
CA LEU A 264 -22.82 -2.01 17.06
C LEU A 264 -21.84 -2.98 17.69
N TYR A 265 -20.98 -2.50 18.59
CA TYR A 265 -20.03 -3.34 19.30
C TYR A 265 -20.73 -4.33 20.23
N SER A 266 -21.71 -3.84 21.01
CA SER A 266 -22.51 -4.70 21.88
C SER A 266 -23.31 -5.72 21.10
N GLU A 267 -23.83 -5.35 19.92
CA GLU A 267 -24.59 -6.25 19.06
C GLU A 267 -23.71 -7.36 18.45
N ALA A 268 -22.47 -7.05 18.10
CA ALA A 268 -21.51 -8.05 17.65
C ALA A 268 -21.31 -9.17 18.70
N TYR A 269 -21.18 -8.79 19.98
CA TYR A 269 -21.08 -9.80 21.06
C TYR A 269 -22.39 -10.53 21.34
N ARG A 270 -23.54 -9.92 21.16
CA ARG A 270 -24.83 -10.61 21.25
C ARG A 270 -24.98 -11.65 20.14
N THR A 271 -24.57 -11.30 18.93
CA THR A 271 -24.54 -12.24 17.81
C THR A 271 -23.59 -13.39 18.07
N LEU A 272 -22.36 -13.10 18.53
CA LEU A 272 -21.37 -14.13 18.90
C LEU A 272 -21.93 -15.06 19.98
N ARG A 273 -22.52 -14.49 21.05
CA ARG A 273 -23.18 -15.28 22.11
C ARG A 273 -24.26 -16.20 21.55
N THR A 274 -25.16 -15.68 20.69
CA THR A 274 -26.26 -16.47 20.14
C THR A 274 -25.73 -17.62 19.30
N ARG A 275 -24.76 -17.37 18.43
CA ARG A 275 -24.13 -18.42 17.61
C ARG A 275 -23.44 -19.48 18.47
N LEU A 276 -22.67 -19.06 19.51
CA LEU A 276 -22.00 -19.96 20.41
C LEU A 276 -22.99 -20.78 21.26
N THR A 277 -24.07 -20.18 21.75
CA THR A 277 -25.11 -20.90 22.52
C THR A 277 -25.78 -21.97 21.66
N THR A 278 -26.13 -21.61 20.41
CA THR A 278 -26.70 -22.57 19.46
C THR A 278 -25.75 -23.73 19.14
N GLU A 279 -24.46 -23.41 18.99
CA GLU A 279 -23.42 -24.44 18.76
C GLU A 279 -23.27 -25.37 19.99
N SER A 280 -23.19 -24.78 21.19
CA SER A 280 -23.12 -25.51 22.45
C SER A 280 -24.33 -26.42 22.67
N GLU A 281 -25.54 -25.99 22.33
CA GLU A 281 -26.75 -26.80 22.44
C GLU A 281 -26.74 -28.03 21.50
N LYS A 282 -26.10 -27.90 20.34
CA LYS A 282 -25.98 -28.98 19.36
C LYS A 282 -24.85 -29.95 19.68
N SER A 283 -23.69 -29.43 20.08
CA SER A 283 -22.47 -30.21 20.30
C SER A 283 -22.34 -30.74 21.72
N GLY A 284 -23.02 -30.12 22.70
CA GLY A 284 -22.82 -30.37 24.13
C GLY A 284 -21.56 -29.70 24.70
N ASN A 285 -20.85 -28.94 23.90
CA ASN A 285 -19.61 -28.24 24.28
C ASN A 285 -19.88 -27.11 25.27
N ARG A 286 -19.05 -27.00 26.31
CA ARG A 286 -19.18 -25.97 27.37
C ARG A 286 -17.91 -25.19 27.62
N VAL A 287 -16.75 -25.78 27.34
CA VAL A 287 -15.42 -25.19 27.59
C VAL A 287 -14.82 -24.71 26.28
N TYR A 288 -14.65 -23.43 26.14
CA TYR A 288 -14.13 -22.81 24.92
C TYR A 288 -12.85 -22.03 25.20
N ALA A 289 -11.76 -22.45 24.53
CA ALA A 289 -10.51 -21.71 24.52
C ALA A 289 -10.59 -20.53 23.56
N ILE A 290 -10.13 -19.35 23.97
CA ILE A 290 -9.96 -18.19 23.08
C ILE A 290 -8.48 -17.93 22.89
N THR A 291 -8.00 -18.14 21.66
CA THR A 291 -6.61 -17.92 21.27
C THR A 291 -6.49 -17.05 20.01
N SER A 292 -5.28 -16.77 19.58
CA SER A 292 -4.99 -16.00 18.36
C SER A 292 -3.58 -16.32 17.86
N THR A 293 -3.23 -15.85 16.66
CA THR A 293 -1.88 -16.03 16.12
C THR A 293 -0.83 -15.23 16.89
N LEU A 294 -1.09 -13.94 17.10
CA LEU A 294 -0.13 -13.00 17.65
C LEU A 294 -0.67 -12.35 18.94
N SER A 295 0.26 -11.84 19.74
CA SER A 295 -0.11 -11.01 20.88
C SER A 295 -0.79 -9.69 20.44
N GLY A 296 -1.78 -9.21 21.24
CA GLY A 296 -2.49 -7.95 20.98
C GLY A 296 -3.51 -8.03 19.85
N GLU A 297 -4.03 -9.22 19.53
CA GLU A 297 -5.18 -9.41 18.63
C GLU A 297 -6.52 -9.22 19.30
N GLY A 298 -6.52 -9.06 20.63
CA GLY A 298 -7.71 -8.74 21.40
C GLY A 298 -8.35 -9.94 22.08
N LYS A 299 -7.64 -11.07 22.24
CA LYS A 299 -8.12 -12.27 22.93
C LYS A 299 -8.82 -11.99 24.26
N SER A 300 -8.09 -11.44 25.20
CA SER A 300 -8.61 -11.17 26.56
C SER A 300 -9.82 -10.24 26.57
N THR A 301 -9.85 -9.27 25.65
CA THR A 301 -11.01 -8.39 25.46
C THR A 301 -12.21 -9.18 24.92
N VAL A 302 -11.98 -10.06 23.96
CA VAL A 302 -13.03 -10.94 23.41
C VAL A 302 -13.51 -11.91 24.47
N SER A 303 -12.59 -12.59 25.18
CA SER A 303 -12.89 -13.53 26.27
C SER A 303 -13.80 -12.90 27.33
N PHE A 304 -13.43 -11.71 27.80
CA PHE A 304 -14.22 -11.02 28.80
C PHE A 304 -15.61 -10.61 28.29
N ASN A 305 -15.68 -9.94 27.13
CA ASN A 305 -16.96 -9.44 26.62
C ASN A 305 -17.93 -10.57 26.26
N LEU A 306 -17.41 -11.70 25.74
CA LEU A 306 -18.21 -12.89 25.49
C LEU A 306 -18.74 -13.48 26.81
N ALA A 307 -17.87 -13.68 27.79
CA ALA A 307 -18.23 -14.20 29.10
C ALA A 307 -19.27 -13.30 29.81
N TYR A 308 -19.07 -12.00 29.77
CA TYR A 308 -20.01 -11.02 30.30
C TYR A 308 -21.38 -11.09 29.60
N THR A 309 -21.39 -11.19 28.27
CA THR A 309 -22.63 -11.22 27.49
C THR A 309 -23.41 -12.52 27.71
N LEU A 310 -22.71 -13.65 27.88
CA LEU A 310 -23.30 -14.95 28.27
C LEU A 310 -23.89 -14.86 29.68
N ALA A 311 -23.17 -14.33 30.65
CA ALA A 311 -23.65 -14.17 32.02
C ALA A 311 -24.87 -13.23 32.10
N SER A 312 -24.87 -12.16 31.31
CA SER A 312 -25.99 -11.21 31.20
C SER A 312 -27.26 -11.84 30.60
N SER A 313 -27.13 -12.98 29.92
CA SER A 313 -28.27 -13.76 29.42
C SER A 313 -28.79 -14.81 30.42
N GLY A 314 -28.26 -14.82 31.64
CA GLY A 314 -28.69 -15.72 32.71
C GLY A 314 -27.88 -17.01 32.84
N LYS A 315 -26.88 -17.24 31.98
CA LYS A 315 -26.00 -18.43 32.06
C LYS A 315 -24.99 -18.26 33.19
N ARG A 316 -24.64 -19.36 33.88
CA ARG A 316 -23.51 -19.38 34.83
C ARG A 316 -22.21 -19.53 34.04
N VAL A 317 -21.34 -18.54 34.16
CA VAL A 317 -20.12 -18.43 33.34
C VAL A 317 -18.87 -18.33 34.19
N ALA A 318 -17.89 -19.18 33.93
CA ALA A 318 -16.52 -19.03 34.39
C ALA A 318 -15.66 -18.38 33.29
N LEU A 319 -14.96 -17.32 33.63
CA LEU A 319 -13.89 -16.75 32.80
C LEU A 319 -12.55 -17.09 33.48
N VAL A 320 -11.71 -17.84 32.78
CA VAL A 320 -10.44 -18.35 33.33
C VAL A 320 -9.27 -17.77 32.57
N ASP A 321 -8.33 -17.12 33.26
CA ASP A 321 -7.09 -16.59 32.71
C ASP A 321 -6.00 -17.67 32.75
N LEU A 322 -5.64 -18.22 31.59
CA LEU A 322 -4.51 -19.16 31.42
C LEU A 322 -3.34 -18.56 30.62
N ASP A 323 -3.34 -17.26 30.38
CA ASP A 323 -2.11 -16.56 29.97
C ASP A 323 -1.26 -16.26 31.23
N LEU A 324 -0.75 -17.32 31.84
CA LEU A 324 -0.04 -17.29 33.13
C LEU A 324 1.16 -16.34 33.11
N LYS A 325 1.73 -16.10 31.94
CA LYS A 325 2.91 -15.23 31.77
C LYS A 325 2.55 -13.74 31.74
N ARG A 326 1.41 -13.40 31.11
CA ARG A 326 1.02 -11.97 30.93
C ARG A 326 -0.04 -11.52 31.92
N LYS A 327 -0.86 -12.43 32.44
CA LYS A 327 -1.93 -12.15 33.41
C LYS A 327 -2.80 -10.96 32.99
N THR A 328 -3.18 -10.92 31.71
CA THR A 328 -3.79 -9.74 31.08
C THR A 328 -5.16 -9.43 31.66
N LEU A 329 -5.97 -10.45 31.96
CA LEU A 329 -7.30 -10.29 32.53
C LEU A 329 -7.24 -9.65 33.92
N GLN A 330 -6.30 -10.06 34.75
CA GLN A 330 -6.12 -9.46 36.09
C GLN A 330 -5.83 -7.97 35.98
N GLY A 331 -4.83 -7.56 35.18
CA GLY A 331 -4.51 -6.14 34.99
C GLY A 331 -5.64 -5.33 34.35
N MET A 332 -6.49 -5.96 33.55
CA MET A 332 -7.63 -5.34 32.90
C MET A 332 -8.83 -5.15 33.83
N LEU A 333 -9.12 -6.15 34.68
CA LEU A 333 -10.33 -6.19 35.50
C LEU A 333 -10.11 -5.71 36.94
N PHE A 334 -8.92 -5.94 37.49
CA PHE A 334 -8.56 -5.68 38.88
C PHE A 334 -7.21 -4.96 38.99
N PRO A 335 -7.04 -3.79 38.37
CA PRO A 335 -5.74 -3.11 38.28
C PRO A 335 -5.17 -2.69 39.65
N GLU A 336 -6.02 -2.53 40.64
CA GLU A 336 -5.66 -2.13 42.01
C GLU A 336 -5.09 -3.31 42.84
N GLU A 337 -5.42 -4.56 42.43
CA GLU A 337 -5.06 -5.77 43.15
C GLU A 337 -3.83 -6.45 42.54
N LYS A 338 -2.68 -6.28 43.17
CA LYS A 338 -1.40 -6.78 42.62
C LYS A 338 -1.24 -8.30 42.70
N GLU A 339 -1.72 -8.89 43.78
CA GLU A 339 -1.59 -10.34 44.05
C GLU A 339 -2.99 -10.94 44.32
N LEU A 340 -3.55 -11.58 43.30
CA LEU A 340 -4.81 -12.31 43.44
C LEU A 340 -4.53 -13.81 43.36
N PRO A 341 -5.08 -14.60 44.32
CA PRO A 341 -5.08 -16.03 44.12
C PRO A 341 -5.84 -16.39 42.86
N GLY A 342 -5.34 -17.36 42.13
CA GLY A 342 -5.89 -17.72 40.84
C GLY A 342 -5.93 -19.22 40.59
N ILE A 343 -6.20 -19.55 39.33
CA ILE A 343 -6.40 -20.95 38.93
C ILE A 343 -5.14 -21.80 39.16
N SER A 344 -3.93 -21.24 39.02
CA SER A 344 -2.69 -21.96 39.29
C SER A 344 -2.53 -22.31 40.78
N ASP A 345 -2.99 -21.45 41.67
CA ASP A 345 -2.91 -21.69 43.12
C ASP A 345 -3.91 -22.79 43.55
N VAL A 346 -5.05 -22.92 42.86
CA VAL A 346 -5.99 -24.05 43.03
C VAL A 346 -5.33 -25.36 42.61
N VAL A 347 -4.64 -25.36 41.47
CA VAL A 347 -3.95 -26.55 40.94
C VAL A 347 -2.80 -26.97 41.87
N GLU A 348 -2.14 -26.04 42.49
CA GLU A 348 -1.06 -26.27 43.49
C GLU A 348 -1.61 -26.67 44.88
N GLY A 349 -2.94 -26.62 45.06
CA GLY A 349 -3.58 -26.99 46.36
C GLY A 349 -3.45 -25.89 47.45
N LYS A 350 -3.03 -24.66 47.11
CA LYS A 350 -2.91 -23.57 48.06
C LYS A 350 -4.26 -23.01 48.49
N VAL A 351 -5.22 -23.00 47.56
CA VAL A 351 -6.57 -22.45 47.77
C VAL A 351 -7.61 -23.36 47.12
N THR A 352 -8.87 -23.27 47.56
CA THR A 352 -9.97 -24.04 46.97
C THR A 352 -10.59 -23.26 45.79
N LEU A 353 -11.16 -23.99 44.81
CA LEU A 353 -11.79 -23.38 43.63
C LEU A 353 -12.89 -22.36 44.00
N VAL A 354 -13.67 -22.67 45.05
CA VAL A 354 -14.80 -21.83 45.50
C VAL A 354 -14.34 -20.49 46.09
N ASN A 355 -13.13 -20.45 46.66
CA ASN A 355 -12.60 -19.25 47.31
C ASN A 355 -11.69 -18.39 46.38
N THR A 356 -11.52 -18.81 45.13
CA THR A 356 -10.55 -18.22 44.23
C THR A 356 -11.18 -17.24 43.23
N PHE A 357 -12.45 -17.47 42.86
CA PHE A 357 -13.09 -16.59 41.87
C PHE A 357 -13.47 -15.22 42.44
N LYS A 358 -13.48 -14.23 41.59
CA LYS A 358 -14.08 -12.90 41.84
C LYS A 358 -15.30 -12.68 40.96
N LYS A 359 -16.36 -12.12 41.54
CA LYS A 359 -17.53 -11.66 40.78
C LYS A 359 -17.25 -10.32 40.14
N TYR A 360 -17.56 -10.17 38.87
CA TYR A 360 -17.33 -8.93 38.15
C TYR A 360 -18.61 -8.42 37.48
N LYS A 361 -19.13 -7.29 37.94
CA LYS A 361 -20.31 -6.58 37.41
C LYS A 361 -21.59 -7.42 37.19
N HIS A 362 -21.55 -8.72 37.30
CA HIS A 362 -22.70 -9.62 37.17
C HIS A 362 -22.54 -10.81 38.12
N ASN A 363 -23.62 -11.20 38.81
CA ASN A 363 -23.56 -12.29 39.79
C ASN A 363 -23.26 -13.67 39.16
N ASN A 364 -23.61 -13.85 37.89
CA ASN A 364 -23.39 -15.11 37.18
C ASN A 364 -22.02 -15.17 36.46
N LEU A 365 -21.18 -14.11 36.54
CA LEU A 365 -19.85 -14.09 35.99
C LEU A 365 -18.81 -14.25 37.09
N HIS A 366 -18.14 -15.39 37.11
CA HIS A 366 -17.05 -15.71 38.00
C HIS A 366 -15.73 -15.67 37.23
N VAL A 367 -14.81 -14.80 37.67
CA VAL A 367 -13.50 -14.61 37.05
C VAL A 367 -12.42 -15.30 37.89
N TYR A 368 -11.72 -16.22 37.28
CA TYR A 368 -10.54 -16.88 37.84
C TYR A 368 -9.29 -16.27 37.24
N CYS A 369 -8.55 -15.50 38.02
CA CYS A 369 -7.27 -14.94 37.60
C CYS A 369 -6.21 -16.03 37.43
N ALA A 370 -5.08 -15.70 36.83
CA ALA A 370 -3.99 -16.65 36.57
C ALA A 370 -3.36 -17.22 37.85
N GLY A 371 -3.22 -16.41 38.91
CA GLY A 371 -2.59 -16.80 40.16
C GLY A 371 -1.07 -16.61 40.16
N SER A 372 -0.38 -17.30 41.10
CA SER A 372 1.07 -17.14 41.30
C SER A 372 1.93 -18.05 40.41
N GLY A 373 1.37 -19.16 39.89
CA GLY A 373 2.09 -20.14 39.08
C GLY A 373 2.42 -19.62 37.68
N SER A 374 3.46 -20.17 37.08
CA SER A 374 3.92 -19.85 35.72
C SER A 374 3.84 -21.00 34.75
N ASP A 375 3.68 -22.24 35.23
CA ASP A 375 3.78 -23.45 34.44
C ASP A 375 2.43 -24.14 34.26
N PHE A 376 2.13 -24.48 33.02
CA PHE A 376 0.94 -25.21 32.64
C PHE A 376 1.25 -26.69 32.33
N THR A 377 0.52 -27.59 32.93
CA THR A 377 0.58 -29.04 32.65
C THR A 377 -0.83 -29.61 32.57
N VAL A 378 -1.19 -30.22 31.46
CA VAL A 378 -2.55 -30.77 31.21
C VAL A 378 -3.01 -31.64 32.37
N ALA A 379 -2.16 -32.57 32.84
CA ALA A 379 -2.52 -33.50 33.92
C ALA A 379 -2.92 -32.79 35.23
N LYS A 380 -2.21 -31.70 35.58
CA LYS A 380 -2.51 -30.94 36.80
C LYS A 380 -3.83 -30.18 36.72
N TYR A 381 -4.13 -29.58 35.56
CA TYR A 381 -5.32 -28.76 35.35
C TYR A 381 -6.58 -29.59 35.05
N SER A 382 -6.45 -30.83 34.61
CA SER A 382 -7.55 -31.69 34.18
C SER A 382 -8.68 -31.85 35.24
N LYS A 383 -8.30 -32.00 36.52
CA LYS A 383 -9.28 -32.09 37.62
C LYS A 383 -10.08 -30.79 37.76
N VAL A 384 -9.39 -29.66 37.76
CA VAL A 384 -10.05 -28.36 37.94
C VAL A 384 -10.99 -28.06 36.76
N PHE A 385 -10.61 -28.42 35.53
CA PHE A 385 -11.48 -28.27 34.38
C PHE A 385 -12.73 -29.18 34.43
N LYS A 386 -12.60 -30.37 35.00
CA LYS A 386 -13.74 -31.23 35.26
C LYS A 386 -14.72 -30.59 36.25
N ASP A 387 -14.21 -30.04 37.35
CA ASP A 387 -15.01 -29.37 38.36
C ASP A 387 -15.70 -28.12 37.79
N LEU A 388 -14.96 -27.30 36.98
CA LEU A 388 -15.53 -26.13 36.30
C LEU A 388 -16.66 -26.52 35.32
N ARG A 389 -16.51 -27.62 34.58
CA ARG A 389 -17.52 -28.11 33.63
C ARG A 389 -18.83 -28.51 34.31
N GLU A 390 -18.75 -29.04 35.55
CA GLU A 390 -19.92 -29.39 36.33
C GLU A 390 -20.63 -28.17 36.96
N LEU A 391 -19.86 -27.16 37.34
CA LEU A 391 -20.36 -25.96 38.03
C LEU A 391 -20.96 -24.91 37.11
N TYR A 392 -20.48 -24.78 35.88
CA TYR A 392 -20.82 -23.72 34.95
C TYR A 392 -21.49 -24.22 33.68
N ASP A 393 -22.36 -23.38 33.12
CA ASP A 393 -23.00 -23.63 31.83
C ASP A 393 -22.03 -23.34 30.69
N PHE A 394 -21.11 -22.34 30.88
CA PHE A 394 -20.02 -21.99 29.99
C PHE A 394 -18.72 -21.72 30.75
N VAL A 395 -17.62 -22.23 30.23
CA VAL A 395 -16.26 -21.91 30.69
C VAL A 395 -15.50 -21.27 29.53
N ILE A 396 -15.18 -20.00 29.65
CA ILE A 396 -14.42 -19.24 28.66
C ILE A 396 -12.98 -19.13 29.16
N VAL A 397 -12.04 -19.64 28.39
CA VAL A 397 -10.62 -19.73 28.76
C VAL A 397 -9.82 -18.77 27.89
N ASP A 398 -9.23 -17.75 28.53
CA ASP A 398 -8.30 -16.84 27.86
C ASP A 398 -6.92 -17.47 27.79
N CYS A 399 -6.50 -17.83 26.56
CA CYS A 399 -5.27 -18.56 26.30
C CYS A 399 -4.15 -17.64 25.80
N PRO A 400 -2.87 -18.00 25.97
CA PRO A 400 -1.78 -17.32 25.28
C PRO A 400 -1.92 -17.44 23.75
N PRO A 401 -1.15 -16.65 22.97
CA PRO A 401 -1.22 -16.74 21.49
C PRO A 401 -0.67 -18.09 21.00
N GLY A 402 -1.49 -18.82 20.21
CA GLY A 402 -1.17 -20.17 19.70
C GLY A 402 -0.05 -20.21 18.66
N GLY A 403 0.22 -19.09 17.97
CA GLY A 403 1.33 -18.99 17.03
C GLY A 403 2.71 -18.77 17.67
N ILE A 404 2.77 -18.52 18.99
CA ILE A 404 4.00 -18.13 19.67
C ILE A 404 4.37 -19.09 20.81
N VAL A 405 3.39 -19.67 21.50
CA VAL A 405 3.61 -20.38 22.77
C VAL A 405 2.97 -21.76 22.75
N SER A 406 3.77 -22.79 23.05
CA SER A 406 3.31 -24.18 23.20
C SER A 406 2.25 -24.37 24.29
N ASP A 407 2.23 -23.48 25.30
CA ASP A 407 1.26 -23.53 26.38
C ASP A 407 -0.18 -23.40 25.89
N ALA A 408 -0.40 -22.59 24.82
CA ALA A 408 -1.72 -22.46 24.20
C ALA A 408 -2.24 -23.80 23.67
N ILE A 409 -1.35 -24.56 23.03
CA ILE A 409 -1.67 -25.89 22.48
C ILE A 409 -2.07 -26.84 23.59
N SER A 410 -1.35 -26.81 24.71
CA SER A 410 -1.64 -27.68 25.86
C SER A 410 -2.96 -27.31 26.55
N VAL A 411 -3.28 -26.01 26.66
CA VAL A 411 -4.54 -25.53 27.24
C VAL A 411 -5.74 -26.00 26.42
N THR A 412 -5.64 -25.92 25.08
CA THR A 412 -6.75 -26.28 24.19
C THR A 412 -7.14 -27.76 24.28
N GLN A 413 -6.24 -28.65 24.74
CA GLN A 413 -6.55 -30.06 24.97
C GLN A 413 -7.58 -30.29 26.08
N LEU A 414 -7.75 -29.35 27.00
CA LEU A 414 -8.74 -29.40 28.07
C LEU A 414 -10.08 -28.76 27.68
N CYS A 415 -10.16 -28.18 26.50
CA CYS A 415 -11.33 -27.46 26.00
C CYS A 415 -12.10 -28.29 24.97
N ASP A 416 -13.40 -28.03 24.88
CA ASP A 416 -14.28 -28.72 23.92
C ASP A 416 -14.17 -28.09 22.52
N GLY A 417 -13.86 -26.81 22.45
CA GLY A 417 -13.68 -26.05 21.20
C GLY A 417 -12.77 -24.87 21.34
N VAL A 418 -12.30 -24.38 20.20
CA VAL A 418 -11.42 -23.22 20.10
C VAL A 418 -12.09 -22.12 19.30
N LEU A 419 -12.17 -20.92 19.86
CA LEU A 419 -12.54 -19.70 19.18
C LEU A 419 -11.26 -18.95 18.81
N PHE A 420 -11.00 -18.83 17.50
CA PHE A 420 -9.74 -18.27 17.01
C PHE A 420 -9.91 -16.81 16.65
N VAL A 421 -9.22 -15.90 17.36
CA VAL A 421 -9.32 -14.46 17.15
C VAL A 421 -8.29 -14.01 16.13
N VAL A 422 -8.77 -13.41 15.02
CA VAL A 422 -7.95 -12.80 13.99
C VAL A 422 -8.23 -11.30 13.97
N LYS A 423 -7.21 -10.50 14.21
CA LYS A 423 -7.32 -9.05 14.11
C LYS A 423 -7.09 -8.60 12.68
N GLN A 424 -7.99 -7.74 12.18
CA GLN A 424 -7.88 -7.16 10.86
C GLN A 424 -6.47 -6.63 10.60
N ASP A 425 -5.88 -7.07 9.47
CA ASP A 425 -4.64 -6.56 8.90
C ASP A 425 -3.43 -6.64 9.85
N LYS A 426 -3.35 -7.71 10.67
CA LYS A 426 -2.27 -7.90 11.62
C LYS A 426 -1.41 -9.13 11.33
N ALA A 427 -1.94 -10.33 11.51
CA ALA A 427 -1.23 -11.56 11.19
C ALA A 427 -1.28 -11.83 9.68
N THR A 428 -0.22 -12.42 9.13
CA THR A 428 -0.22 -12.91 7.76
C THR A 428 -0.99 -14.23 7.67
N VAL A 429 -1.56 -14.51 6.51
CA VAL A 429 -2.27 -15.78 6.25
C VAL A 429 -1.39 -16.98 6.60
N ARG A 430 -0.10 -16.95 6.24
CA ARG A 430 0.86 -18.00 6.58
C ARG A 430 0.98 -18.21 8.10
N GLN A 431 1.15 -17.12 8.87
CA GLN A 431 1.25 -17.22 10.34
C GLN A 431 -0.01 -17.79 10.96
N ILE A 432 -1.19 -17.49 10.39
CA ILE A 432 -2.46 -18.04 10.85
C ILE A 432 -2.52 -19.53 10.55
N HIS A 433 -2.13 -19.96 9.35
CA HIS A 433 -2.06 -21.39 9.00
C HIS A 433 -1.11 -22.17 9.91
N ASP A 434 0.08 -21.64 10.17
CA ASP A 434 1.05 -22.26 11.08
C ASP A 434 0.45 -22.45 12.50
N ALA A 435 -0.30 -21.44 12.98
CA ALA A 435 -0.96 -21.52 14.29
C ALA A 435 -2.14 -22.51 14.29
N MET A 436 -2.91 -22.60 13.20
CA MET A 436 -3.99 -23.58 13.04
C MET A 436 -3.43 -25.01 13.00
N GLU A 437 -2.35 -25.22 12.27
CA GLU A 437 -1.67 -26.52 12.16
C GLU A 437 -1.19 -27.01 13.55
N ASN A 438 -0.61 -26.11 14.34
CA ASN A 438 -0.23 -26.42 15.72
C ASN A 438 -1.42 -26.85 16.59
N LEU A 439 -2.59 -26.20 16.44
CA LEU A 439 -3.82 -26.59 17.14
C LEU A 439 -4.35 -27.93 16.64
N PHE A 440 -4.24 -28.20 15.36
CA PHE A 440 -4.66 -29.48 14.78
C PHE A 440 -3.84 -30.65 15.34
N TYR A 441 -2.54 -30.52 15.51
CA TYR A 441 -1.70 -31.54 16.15
C TYR A 441 -2.10 -31.84 17.60
N SER A 442 -2.70 -30.87 18.31
CA SER A 442 -3.21 -31.05 19.66
C SER A 442 -4.59 -31.75 19.72
N ARG A 443 -5.17 -32.11 18.58
CA ARG A 443 -6.53 -32.59 18.41
C ARG A 443 -7.63 -31.61 18.87
N SER A 444 -7.28 -30.31 18.94
CA SER A 444 -8.25 -29.27 19.31
C SER A 444 -9.10 -28.91 18.10
N GLN A 445 -10.41 -28.90 18.27
CA GLN A 445 -11.35 -28.52 17.22
C GLN A 445 -11.53 -27.01 17.22
N ILE A 446 -11.25 -26.36 16.09
CA ILE A 446 -11.59 -24.95 15.89
C ILE A 446 -13.09 -24.85 15.63
N THR A 447 -13.83 -24.23 16.56
CA THR A 447 -15.28 -24.02 16.47
C THR A 447 -15.61 -22.89 15.50
N GLY A 448 -14.74 -21.88 15.40
CA GLY A 448 -14.90 -20.78 14.45
C GLY A 448 -13.93 -19.63 14.69
N PHE A 449 -13.94 -18.71 13.73
CA PHE A 449 -13.09 -17.53 13.73
C PHE A 449 -13.85 -16.29 14.17
N ILE A 450 -13.19 -15.44 14.97
CA ILE A 450 -13.70 -14.14 15.39
C ILE A 450 -12.84 -13.07 14.72
N PHE A 451 -13.43 -12.34 13.77
CA PHE A 451 -12.75 -11.28 13.07
C PHE A 451 -12.83 -9.97 13.87
N ASN A 452 -11.72 -9.52 14.42
CA ASN A 452 -11.67 -8.47 15.43
C ASN A 452 -11.06 -7.16 14.93
N CYS A 453 -11.49 -6.05 15.53
CA CYS A 453 -11.03 -4.68 15.24
C CYS A 453 -11.28 -4.26 13.79
N VAL A 454 -12.43 -4.62 13.23
CA VAL A 454 -12.81 -4.32 11.86
C VAL A 454 -13.14 -2.84 11.71
N LYS A 455 -12.45 -2.16 10.80
CA LYS A 455 -12.64 -0.74 10.52
C LYS A 455 -13.71 -0.55 9.45
N ALA A 456 -14.57 0.44 9.63
CA ALA A 456 -15.65 0.76 8.70
C ALA A 456 -15.18 1.09 7.27
N ASP A 457 -13.96 1.61 7.13
CA ASP A 457 -13.39 1.96 5.83
C ASP A 457 -13.20 0.77 4.88
N TYR A 458 -13.17 -0.46 5.41
CA TYR A 458 -13.09 -1.69 4.63
C TYR A 458 -14.46 -2.28 4.27
N LYS A 459 -15.55 -1.83 4.94
CA LYS A 459 -16.93 -2.28 4.64
C LYS A 459 -17.53 -1.68 3.37
N ASN A 460 -16.95 -0.60 2.82
CA ASN A 460 -17.44 0.05 1.60
C ASN A 460 -17.07 -0.70 0.31
N TYR A 461 -16.66 -1.95 0.41
CA TYR A 461 -16.36 -2.80 -0.75
C TYR A 461 -17.59 -3.53 -1.34
N GLY A 462 -18.71 -3.46 -0.71
CA GLY A 462 -20.00 -3.83 -1.27
C GLY A 462 -20.97 -2.71 -0.91
N GLY A 463 -21.20 -1.81 -1.85
CA GLY A 463 -21.93 -0.58 -1.66
C GLY A 463 -23.08 -0.67 -0.67
N TYR A 464 -22.95 0.01 0.47
CA TYR A 464 -24.07 0.62 1.17
C TYR A 464 -23.55 1.77 2.04
N TYR A 465 -23.98 2.93 1.66
CA TYR A 465 -23.86 4.24 2.29
C TYR A 465 -24.22 4.22 3.79
N TYR A 466 -23.36 4.80 4.61
CA TYR A 466 -23.67 5.13 6.00
C TYR A 466 -24.61 6.34 6.01
N GLY A 467 -25.88 6.08 6.13
CA GLY A 467 -26.91 7.12 6.26
C GLY A 467 -28.28 6.48 6.36
N GLY A 468 -28.76 6.26 7.59
CA GLY A 468 -30.13 5.85 7.83
C GLY A 468 -30.32 4.39 8.23
N TYR A 469 -30.76 4.22 9.45
CA TYR A 469 -31.28 2.95 9.95
C TYR A 469 -32.22 2.30 8.93
N LYS A 470 -31.79 1.22 8.30
CA LYS A 470 -32.71 0.30 7.65
C LYS A 470 -32.64 -1.03 8.39
N TYR A 471 -33.56 -1.16 9.33
CA TYR A 471 -34.00 -2.45 9.87
C TYR A 471 -34.50 -3.30 8.69
N GLY A 472 -33.92 -4.47 8.51
CA GLY A 472 -34.54 -5.47 7.69
C GLY A 472 -33.87 -5.72 6.36
N SER A 473 -32.97 -6.63 6.35
CA SER A 473 -33.00 -7.76 5.42
C SER A 473 -32.06 -8.84 5.96
N TYR A 474 -32.56 -9.63 6.88
CA TYR A 474 -32.00 -10.94 7.10
C TYR A 474 -32.27 -11.71 5.80
N LYS A 475 -31.27 -11.80 4.94
CA LYS A 475 -31.26 -12.83 3.91
C LYS A 475 -31.10 -14.15 4.64
N TYR A 476 -32.21 -14.81 4.90
CA TYR A 476 -32.23 -16.22 5.27
C TYR A 476 -31.49 -16.95 4.16
N GLY A 477 -30.19 -17.13 4.33
CA GLY A 477 -29.40 -18.01 3.50
C GLY A 477 -29.97 -19.41 3.66
N SER A 478 -30.56 -19.90 2.61
CA SER A 478 -30.97 -21.27 2.44
C SER A 478 -29.84 -22.17 2.95
N TYR A 479 -30.06 -22.84 4.08
CA TYR A 479 -29.19 -23.89 4.56
C TYR A 479 -29.17 -25.01 3.52
N ARG A 480 -28.19 -25.03 2.65
CA ARG A 480 -27.82 -26.23 1.93
C ARG A 480 -27.13 -27.15 2.94
N TYR A 481 -27.84 -28.13 3.42
CA TYR A 481 -27.29 -29.27 4.11
C TYR A 481 -26.27 -29.93 3.18
N SER A 482 -25.02 -29.60 3.31
CA SER A 482 -23.92 -30.36 2.72
C SER A 482 -23.54 -31.41 3.74
N SER A 483 -24.00 -32.60 3.44
CA SER A 483 -23.62 -33.86 4.08
C SER A 483 -22.09 -33.92 4.21
N TYR A 484 -21.60 -33.99 5.45
CA TYR A 484 -20.18 -34.21 5.73
C TYR A 484 -19.73 -35.53 5.15
N LYS A 485 -19.09 -35.51 4.01
CA LYS A 485 -18.28 -36.59 3.51
C LYS A 485 -16.87 -36.42 4.07
N TYR A 486 -16.52 -37.28 5.01
CA TYR A 486 -15.15 -37.43 5.48
C TYR A 486 -14.23 -37.66 4.28
N GLY A 487 -13.53 -36.62 3.85
CA GLY A 487 -12.52 -36.63 2.79
C GLY A 487 -11.14 -36.85 3.40
N LYS A 488 -10.62 -38.00 3.15
CA LYS A 488 -9.26 -38.49 3.38
C LYS A 488 -8.22 -37.44 2.97
N TYR A 489 -7.35 -37.03 3.91
CA TYR A 489 -6.20 -36.21 3.65
C TYR A 489 -5.26 -36.84 2.62
N GLY A 490 -5.08 -36.17 1.49
CA GLY A 490 -4.10 -36.50 0.46
C GLY A 490 -3.00 -35.44 0.39
N TYR A 491 -1.80 -35.90 0.51
CA TYR A 491 -0.52 -35.22 0.45
C TYR A 491 -0.37 -34.34 -0.79
N TYR A 492 0.31 -33.21 -0.62
CA TYR A 492 0.87 -32.37 -1.66
C TYR A 492 1.67 -33.14 -2.68
N SER A 493 1.32 -33.03 -3.95
CA SER A 493 2.24 -33.20 -5.06
C SER A 493 2.02 -32.14 -6.10
N LYS A 494 3.11 -31.53 -6.47
CA LYS A 494 3.32 -30.43 -7.38
C LYS A 494 3.24 -30.95 -8.83
N TYR A 495 2.63 -30.15 -9.73
CA TYR A 495 2.69 -30.25 -11.20
C TYR A 495 1.99 -31.43 -11.89
N ASN A 496 0.93 -31.20 -12.66
CA ASN A 496 0.98 -31.18 -14.13
C ASN A 496 -0.39 -30.88 -14.76
N LYS A 497 -0.32 -30.14 -15.82
CA LYS A 497 -1.26 -29.79 -16.85
C LYS A 497 -1.66 -31.06 -17.63
N TYR A 498 -2.87 -31.09 -18.16
CA TYR A 498 -3.50 -31.91 -19.18
C TYR A 498 -4.65 -32.83 -18.73
N GLY A 499 -5.82 -32.43 -19.18
CA GLY A 499 -6.80 -33.13 -20.03
C GLY A 499 -7.49 -34.36 -19.47
N ASN A 500 -8.78 -34.38 -19.34
CA ASN A 500 -9.67 -35.13 -20.24
C ASN A 500 -11.06 -35.38 -19.64
N TYR A 501 -12.07 -35.09 -20.42
CA TYR A 501 -13.36 -35.73 -20.67
C TYR A 501 -13.98 -36.68 -19.61
N GLY A 502 -15.20 -36.39 -19.28
CA GLY A 502 -16.12 -37.35 -18.65
C GLY A 502 -17.59 -36.93 -18.75
N TYR A 503 -18.31 -37.55 -19.66
CA TYR A 503 -19.75 -37.51 -19.90
C TYR A 503 -20.61 -37.81 -18.66
N GLY A 504 -21.76 -37.17 -18.59
CA GLY A 504 -22.82 -37.59 -17.64
C GLY A 504 -24.15 -36.88 -17.93
N ASN A 505 -24.97 -37.54 -18.75
CA ASN A 505 -26.38 -37.21 -18.99
C ASN A 505 -27.21 -37.19 -17.70
N SER A 506 -28.17 -36.27 -17.60
CA SER A 506 -29.48 -36.61 -17.05
C SER A 506 -30.59 -35.66 -17.55
N TYR A 507 -31.61 -36.30 -18.05
CA TYR A 507 -32.91 -35.83 -18.50
C TYR A 507 -33.74 -35.18 -17.39
N GLY A 508 -34.65 -34.28 -17.80
CA GLY A 508 -35.79 -33.90 -16.95
C GLY A 508 -36.61 -32.72 -17.48
N ASN A 509 -37.53 -33.01 -18.39
CA ASN A 509 -38.79 -32.38 -18.74
C ASN A 509 -39.32 -31.21 -17.87
N ASN A 510 -39.71 -30.08 -18.35
CA ASN A 510 -40.66 -29.58 -19.37
C ASN A 510 -42.05 -29.27 -18.80
N TYR A 511 -42.70 -28.31 -19.42
CA TYR A 511 -44.03 -27.68 -19.35
C TYR A 511 -44.03 -26.35 -18.55
N GLY A 512 -44.42 -25.22 -19.04
CA GLY A 512 -45.09 -24.81 -20.29
C GLY A 512 -46.15 -23.74 -19.95
N TYR A 513 -46.44 -22.83 -20.88
CA TYR A 513 -47.48 -21.76 -20.90
C TYR A 513 -47.11 -20.48 -20.16
N GLY A 514 -47.15 -19.29 -20.74
CA GLY A 514 -47.77 -18.80 -21.95
C GLY A 514 -48.50 -17.50 -21.64
N GLY A 515 -48.25 -16.45 -22.44
CA GLY A 515 -49.16 -15.32 -22.53
C GLY A 515 -48.76 -14.09 -21.67
N GLU A 516 -48.82 -12.87 -22.05
CA GLU A 516 -49.16 -12.09 -23.20
C GLU A 516 -48.85 -10.61 -22.88
N LYS A 517 -48.63 -9.84 -23.88
CA LYS A 517 -48.35 -8.40 -23.99
C LYS A 517 -49.32 -7.49 -23.22
N GLY A 518 -48.82 -6.36 -22.75
CA GLY A 518 -49.63 -5.20 -22.39
C GLY A 518 -48.81 -3.92 -22.49
N TYR A 519 -49.05 -3.16 -23.54
CA TYR A 519 -48.63 -1.75 -23.72
C TYR A 519 -49.45 -0.84 -22.81
N GLY A 520 -48.87 0.25 -22.31
CA GLY A 520 -49.61 1.30 -21.66
C GLY A 520 -48.81 2.57 -21.43
N TYR A 521 -48.97 3.55 -22.26
CA TYR A 521 -48.60 4.96 -22.21
C TYR A 521 -49.38 5.73 -21.09
N GLY A 522 -48.77 6.85 -20.64
CA GLY A 522 -49.47 7.97 -19.99
C GLY A 522 -48.50 8.72 -19.04
N GLN A 523 -47.84 9.77 -19.38
CA GLN A 523 -48.08 11.22 -19.41
C GLN A 523 -48.85 11.74 -18.18
N ASP A 524 -48.13 12.54 -17.35
CA ASP A 524 -48.06 14.00 -17.30
C ASP A 524 -48.97 14.74 -16.29
N TYR A 525 -48.48 15.93 -15.89
CA TYR A 525 -49.09 17.03 -15.10
C TYR A 525 -48.90 16.92 -13.57
N GLY A 526 -48.25 17.81 -12.83
CA GLY A 526 -48.06 19.25 -13.05
C GLY A 526 -48.79 20.04 -11.92
N TYR A 527 -48.16 21.16 -11.51
CA TYR A 527 -48.63 22.20 -10.58
C TYR A 527 -48.44 21.90 -9.08
N GLY A 528 -47.80 22.72 -8.23
CA GLY A 528 -47.53 24.14 -8.31
C GLY A 528 -48.18 24.86 -7.12
N TYR A 529 -47.48 25.87 -6.58
CA TYR A 529 -47.88 26.85 -5.54
C TYR A 529 -47.69 26.38 -4.09
N GLY A 530 -46.97 27.05 -3.21
CA GLY A 530 -46.65 28.48 -3.13
C GLY A 530 -47.13 29.03 -1.79
N GLY A 531 -46.24 29.78 -1.13
CA GLY A 531 -46.68 30.75 -0.14
C GLY A 531 -46.21 30.46 1.31
N LYS A 532 -45.20 31.18 1.76
CA LYS A 532 -45.14 32.43 2.53
C LYS A 532 -45.21 32.29 4.06
N ASP A 533 -44.05 32.66 4.63
CA ASP A 533 -43.88 33.61 5.76
C ASP A 533 -44.78 33.52 7.01
N ALA A 534 -44.14 33.33 8.16
CA ALA A 534 -44.31 34.24 9.29
C ALA A 534 -43.25 34.03 10.37
N GLU A 535 -42.42 35.03 10.54
CA GLU A 535 -41.70 35.37 11.77
C GLU A 535 -42.70 35.50 12.94
N ILE A 536 -42.31 35.12 14.14
CA ILE A 536 -42.64 35.85 15.37
C ILE A 536 -41.49 35.67 16.36
N LYS A 537 -41.02 36.83 16.80
CA LYS A 537 -40.06 37.17 17.84
C LYS A 537 -40.57 36.96 19.25
N SER A 538 -39.55 37.00 20.15
CA SER A 538 -39.60 37.54 21.56
C SER A 538 -40.24 36.65 22.61
N ASP A 539 -39.85 36.62 23.83
CA ASP A 539 -38.98 37.45 24.69
C ASP A 539 -38.61 36.66 25.95
N ASP A 540 -37.49 37.08 26.49
CA ASP A 540 -37.00 37.07 27.87
C ASP A 540 -37.95 36.67 29.02
N THR A 541 -37.39 35.98 30.01
CA THR A 541 -37.12 36.40 31.40
C THR A 541 -36.68 35.22 32.25
N GLU A 542 -35.55 35.28 32.79
CA GLU A 542 -35.02 35.42 34.16
C GLU A 542 -35.77 34.73 35.32
N SER A 543 -34.89 34.20 36.18
CA SER A 543 -34.98 33.97 37.65
C SER A 543 -35.59 32.62 38.10
N ASP A 544 -34.89 31.80 38.77
CA ASP A 544 -34.15 31.66 39.99
C ASP A 544 -33.27 30.39 39.99
#